data_979a97b5dc27fd22489bb9550c508dfb
#
_entry.id   979a97b5dc27fd22489bb9550c508dfb
#
_cell.length_a   1.000
_cell.length_b   1.000
_cell.length_c   1.000
_cell.angle_alpha   90.00
_cell.angle_beta   90.00
_cell.angle_gamma   90.00
#
_symmetry.space_group_name_H-M   'P 1'
#
loop_
_entity.id
_entity.type
_entity.pdbx_description
1 polymer ?
#
loop_
_entity_poly.entity_id
_entity_poly.type
_entity_poly.pdbx_seq_one_letter_code
_entity_poly.pdbx_strand_id
1 'polypeptide(L)'
;MAHAILIVDDDSAIKESVEEYLSLLSYRVLSASSAEEALEKMETFPADVVLTDIMMHGMDGLELTRIIKDKYEADVMVMTGYSADYSYEEAVKTGASDFIFKPFRFEELDLRIKRVLREAEFKKERTRLLKELEQLAITDALTKLFNSRHFFRQIKMEIERNDRYNHALSLMILDIDLFKNYNDTWGHLEGDKVLMAIGRIINSCMRSMDTAYRYGGEEFAVLLPETRLKKACVVGNRIKDLISSAVFEPQPGIKRSVTVSIGASELKEGEDFTSFIRRTDQALYKSKKDGRNRLTYC
;
A
#
# COMPACT_ATOMS: atom_id res chain seq x y z
N MET A 1 -23.94 -6.07 -3.20
CA MET A 1 -24.61 -4.81 -3.62
C MET A 1 -24.98 -4.97 -5.08
N ALA A 2 -26.04 -4.28 -5.56
CA ALA A 2 -26.37 -4.29 -6.98
C ALA A 2 -25.31 -3.49 -7.77
N HIS A 3 -24.80 -4.05 -8.87
CA HIS A 3 -23.85 -3.37 -9.74
C HIS A 3 -24.49 -2.17 -10.43
N ALA A 4 -23.71 -1.12 -10.62
CA ALA A 4 -24.14 0.12 -11.24
C ALA A 4 -23.69 0.18 -12.70
N ILE A 5 -24.65 0.43 -13.59
CA ILE A 5 -24.41 0.49 -15.04
C ILE A 5 -24.84 1.85 -15.56
N LEU A 6 -23.98 2.52 -16.31
CA LEU A 6 -24.30 3.74 -17.04
C LEU A 6 -24.41 3.39 -18.51
N ILE A 7 -25.56 3.74 -19.13
CA ILE A 7 -25.82 3.55 -20.55
C ILE A 7 -25.66 4.92 -21.24
N VAL A 8 -24.88 4.95 -22.31
CA VAL A 8 -24.61 6.17 -23.09
C VAL A 8 -24.93 5.90 -24.57
N ASP A 9 -26.02 6.45 -25.03
CA ASP A 9 -26.50 6.26 -26.40
C ASP A 9 -27.38 7.48 -26.78
N ASP A 10 -27.24 8.03 -27.95
CA ASP A 10 -28.08 9.13 -28.44
C ASP A 10 -29.44 8.65 -29.00
N ASP A 11 -29.56 7.33 -29.29
CA ASP A 11 -30.84 6.70 -29.64
C ASP A 11 -31.66 6.41 -28.36
N SER A 12 -32.73 7.17 -28.18
CA SER A 12 -33.62 7.02 -27.00
C SER A 12 -34.29 5.65 -26.93
N ALA A 13 -34.64 5.03 -28.08
CA ALA A 13 -35.32 3.75 -28.11
C ALA A 13 -34.41 2.60 -27.63
N ILE A 14 -33.15 2.62 -28.06
CA ILE A 14 -32.14 1.64 -27.61
C ILE A 14 -31.89 1.83 -26.12
N LYS A 15 -31.65 3.07 -25.68
CA LYS A 15 -31.37 3.42 -24.29
C LYS A 15 -32.48 2.97 -23.34
N GLU A 16 -33.74 3.33 -23.64
CA GLU A 16 -34.89 2.93 -22.83
C GLU A 16 -35.06 1.41 -22.75
N SER A 17 -34.91 0.70 -23.88
CA SER A 17 -35.04 -0.75 -23.93
C SER A 17 -33.96 -1.47 -23.12
N VAL A 18 -32.70 -0.99 -23.21
CA VAL A 18 -31.57 -1.55 -22.43
C VAL A 18 -31.73 -1.23 -20.95
N GLU A 19 -32.16 -0.02 -20.61
CA GLU A 19 -32.39 0.42 -19.20
C GLU A 19 -33.48 -0.42 -18.56
N GLU A 20 -34.62 -0.62 -19.25
CA GLU A 20 -35.71 -1.46 -18.76
C GLU A 20 -35.24 -2.90 -18.51
N TYR A 21 -34.56 -3.50 -19.48
CA TYR A 21 -34.09 -4.88 -19.39
C TYR A 21 -33.08 -5.06 -18.23
N LEU A 22 -32.08 -4.18 -18.10
CA LEU A 22 -31.07 -4.29 -17.06
C LEU A 22 -31.65 -4.01 -15.66
N SER A 23 -32.65 -3.12 -15.57
CA SER A 23 -33.37 -2.84 -14.32
C SER A 23 -34.15 -4.08 -13.85
N LEU A 24 -34.79 -4.85 -14.75
CA LEU A 24 -35.43 -6.12 -14.43
C LEU A 24 -34.45 -7.16 -13.86
N LEU A 25 -33.18 -7.10 -14.24
CA LEU A 25 -32.12 -7.95 -13.71
C LEU A 25 -31.48 -7.43 -12.39
N SER A 26 -32.10 -6.42 -11.79
CA SER A 26 -31.67 -5.81 -10.53
C SER A 26 -30.33 -5.08 -10.59
N TYR A 27 -29.89 -4.64 -11.76
CA TYR A 27 -28.80 -3.66 -11.88
C TYR A 27 -29.31 -2.26 -11.47
N ARG A 28 -28.42 -1.45 -10.91
CA ARG A 28 -28.68 -0.01 -10.75
C ARG A 28 -28.30 0.66 -12.07
N VAL A 29 -29.30 1.16 -12.78
CA VAL A 29 -29.05 1.71 -14.13
C VAL A 29 -29.27 3.22 -14.11
N LEU A 30 -28.42 3.92 -14.85
CA LEU A 30 -28.58 5.32 -15.21
C LEU A 30 -28.26 5.45 -16.70
N SER A 31 -28.93 6.35 -17.39
CA SER A 31 -28.72 6.57 -18.82
C SER A 31 -28.30 8.01 -19.12
N ALA A 32 -27.52 8.21 -20.17
CA ALA A 32 -27.09 9.51 -20.70
C ALA A 32 -27.26 9.53 -22.21
N SER A 33 -27.54 10.70 -22.78
CA SER A 33 -27.77 10.90 -24.21
C SER A 33 -26.53 11.42 -24.96
N SER A 34 -25.46 11.72 -24.23
CA SER A 34 -24.16 12.12 -24.79
C SER A 34 -23.02 11.74 -23.85
N ALA A 35 -21.81 11.79 -24.39
CA ALA A 35 -20.59 11.54 -23.61
C ALA A 35 -20.39 12.60 -22.51
N GLU A 36 -20.72 13.86 -22.78
CA GLU A 36 -20.59 14.96 -21.83
C GLU A 36 -21.57 14.75 -20.65
N GLU A 37 -22.83 14.40 -20.93
CA GLU A 37 -23.82 14.07 -19.90
C GLU A 37 -23.38 12.85 -19.07
N ALA A 38 -22.75 11.86 -19.73
CA ALA A 38 -22.24 10.69 -19.04
C ALA A 38 -21.13 11.06 -18.04
N LEU A 39 -20.20 11.93 -18.41
CA LEU A 39 -19.14 12.39 -17.52
C LEU A 39 -19.69 13.19 -16.32
N GLU A 40 -20.67 14.05 -16.51
CA GLU A 40 -21.34 14.76 -15.42
C GLU A 40 -22.03 13.78 -14.45
N LYS A 41 -22.71 12.77 -14.98
CA LYS A 41 -23.39 11.76 -14.17
C LYS A 41 -22.41 10.88 -13.40
N MET A 42 -21.25 10.58 -13.96
CA MET A 42 -20.19 9.78 -13.29
C MET A 42 -19.66 10.46 -12.02
N GLU A 43 -19.78 11.77 -11.86
CA GLU A 43 -19.35 12.46 -10.63
C GLU A 43 -20.21 12.08 -9.42
N THR A 44 -21.49 11.76 -9.63
CA THR A 44 -22.44 11.43 -8.57
C THR A 44 -22.90 9.98 -8.58
N PHE A 45 -22.70 9.29 -9.69
CA PHE A 45 -23.08 7.90 -9.88
C PHE A 45 -21.83 7.08 -10.30
N PRO A 46 -21.08 6.54 -9.34
CA PRO A 46 -19.94 5.68 -9.66
C PRO A 46 -20.43 4.39 -10.31
N ALA A 47 -20.33 4.31 -11.64
CA ALA A 47 -20.70 3.12 -12.40
C ALA A 47 -19.60 2.05 -12.31
N ASP A 48 -20.00 0.79 -12.20
CA ASP A 48 -19.08 -0.37 -12.35
C ASP A 48 -18.78 -0.64 -13.84
N VAL A 49 -19.81 -0.48 -14.69
CA VAL A 49 -19.71 -0.65 -16.15
C VAL A 49 -20.40 0.51 -16.86
N VAL A 50 -19.74 1.03 -17.88
CA VAL A 50 -20.32 2.00 -18.82
C VAL A 50 -20.54 1.30 -20.15
N LEU A 51 -21.78 1.30 -20.63
CA LEU A 51 -22.16 0.84 -21.97
C LEU A 51 -22.25 2.07 -22.86
N THR A 52 -21.38 2.21 -23.87
CA THR A 52 -21.39 3.40 -24.74
C THR A 52 -21.53 3.03 -26.18
N ASP A 53 -22.39 3.75 -26.93
CA ASP A 53 -22.29 3.71 -28.39
C ASP A 53 -20.98 4.37 -28.85
N ILE A 54 -20.45 3.92 -29.98
CA ILE A 54 -19.32 4.60 -30.65
C ILE A 54 -19.81 5.88 -31.31
N MET A 55 -20.89 5.78 -32.06
CA MET A 55 -21.38 6.84 -32.94
C MET A 55 -22.39 7.71 -32.19
N MET A 56 -21.89 8.79 -31.60
CA MET A 56 -22.74 9.80 -30.91
C MET A 56 -22.41 11.19 -31.41
N HIS A 57 -23.37 12.11 -31.30
CA HIS A 57 -23.13 13.51 -31.63
C HIS A 57 -22.18 14.14 -30.58
N GLY A 58 -21.19 14.91 -31.04
CA GLY A 58 -20.18 15.53 -30.18
C GLY A 58 -18.99 14.61 -29.93
N MET A 59 -18.71 14.32 -28.67
CA MET A 59 -17.66 13.37 -28.27
C MET A 59 -18.10 11.94 -28.57
N ASP A 60 -17.27 11.19 -29.29
CA ASP A 60 -17.56 9.79 -29.61
C ASP A 60 -17.29 8.84 -28.40
N GLY A 61 -17.83 7.60 -28.50
CA GLY A 61 -17.71 6.61 -27.45
C GLY A 61 -16.29 6.11 -27.21
N LEU A 62 -15.38 6.22 -28.17
CA LEU A 62 -13.98 5.83 -27.99
C LEU A 62 -13.21 6.91 -27.22
N GLU A 63 -13.48 8.17 -27.48
CA GLU A 63 -12.92 9.27 -26.70
C GLU A 63 -13.45 9.25 -25.26
N LEU A 64 -14.76 9.03 -25.07
CA LEU A 64 -15.35 8.79 -23.76
C LEU A 64 -14.67 7.63 -23.03
N THR A 65 -14.42 6.52 -23.71
CA THR A 65 -13.72 5.34 -23.14
C THR A 65 -12.36 5.71 -22.59
N ARG A 66 -11.55 6.50 -23.34
CA ARG A 66 -10.22 6.94 -22.89
C ARG A 66 -10.32 7.78 -21.61
N ILE A 67 -11.26 8.73 -21.57
CA ILE A 67 -11.45 9.60 -20.41
C ILE A 67 -11.87 8.79 -19.19
N ILE A 68 -12.80 7.85 -19.36
CA ILE A 68 -13.26 6.99 -18.26
C ILE A 68 -12.11 6.13 -17.73
N LYS A 69 -11.34 5.49 -18.60
CA LYS A 69 -10.21 4.65 -18.17
C LYS A 69 -9.07 5.42 -17.51
N ASP A 70 -8.91 6.71 -17.81
CA ASP A 70 -7.91 7.57 -17.16
C ASP A 70 -8.37 8.10 -15.80
N LYS A 71 -9.64 8.45 -15.66
CA LYS A 71 -10.15 9.18 -14.49
C LYS A 71 -10.97 8.35 -13.50
N TYR A 72 -11.55 7.22 -13.94
CA TYR A 72 -12.50 6.44 -13.14
C TYR A 72 -12.12 4.96 -13.07
N GLU A 73 -12.49 4.30 -12.00
CA GLU A 73 -12.36 2.84 -11.83
C GLU A 73 -13.59 2.10 -12.42
N ALA A 74 -13.96 2.41 -13.66
CA ALA A 74 -15.07 1.78 -14.35
C ALA A 74 -14.60 0.98 -15.56
N ASP A 75 -15.29 -0.13 -15.84
CA ASP A 75 -15.10 -0.86 -17.07
C ASP A 75 -15.99 -0.30 -18.17
N VAL A 76 -15.51 -0.29 -19.41
CA VAL A 76 -16.26 0.24 -20.55
C VAL A 76 -16.52 -0.87 -21.54
N MET A 77 -17.80 -1.06 -21.89
CA MET A 77 -18.23 -1.90 -22.99
C MET A 77 -18.79 -1.03 -24.11
N VAL A 78 -18.27 -1.23 -25.29
CA VAL A 78 -18.62 -0.44 -26.47
C VAL A 78 -19.72 -1.16 -27.27
N MET A 79 -20.79 -0.43 -27.61
CA MET A 79 -21.83 -0.88 -28.52
C MET A 79 -21.54 -0.29 -29.92
N THR A 80 -21.56 -1.08 -30.96
CA THR A 80 -21.22 -0.61 -32.31
C THR A 80 -22.12 -1.21 -33.40
N GLY A 81 -22.47 -0.41 -34.41
CA GLY A 81 -23.10 -0.89 -35.62
C GLY A 81 -22.07 -1.50 -36.59
N TYR A 82 -22.57 -2.22 -37.61
CA TYR A 82 -21.74 -2.74 -38.68
C TYR A 82 -21.32 -1.60 -39.62
N SER A 83 -20.39 -0.74 -39.26
CA SER A 83 -19.80 0.24 -40.16
C SER A 83 -18.32 -0.06 -40.38
N ALA A 84 -17.87 0.00 -41.60
CA ALA A 84 -16.50 -0.32 -42.00
C ALA A 84 -15.43 0.67 -41.50
N ASP A 85 -15.86 1.75 -40.84
CA ASP A 85 -14.98 2.85 -40.43
C ASP A 85 -14.36 2.71 -39.01
N TYR A 86 -14.89 1.81 -38.19
CA TYR A 86 -14.34 1.55 -36.85
C TYR A 86 -13.97 0.09 -36.70
N SER A 87 -12.68 -0.19 -36.58
CA SER A 87 -12.21 -1.56 -36.42
C SER A 87 -12.23 -1.99 -34.96
N TYR A 88 -12.51 -3.27 -34.74
CA TYR A 88 -12.32 -3.96 -33.44
C TYR A 88 -10.98 -3.62 -32.79
N GLU A 89 -9.93 -3.44 -33.59
CA GLU A 89 -8.59 -3.09 -33.12
C GLU A 89 -8.54 -1.71 -32.46
N GLU A 90 -9.32 -0.74 -32.90
CA GLU A 90 -9.38 0.59 -32.30
C GLU A 90 -10.09 0.57 -30.95
N ALA A 91 -11.21 -0.12 -30.83
CA ALA A 91 -11.92 -0.29 -29.55
C ALA A 91 -11.02 -0.96 -28.48
N VAL A 92 -10.25 -1.99 -28.88
CA VAL A 92 -9.30 -2.66 -27.99
C VAL A 92 -8.14 -1.74 -27.61
N LYS A 93 -7.61 -0.96 -28.53
CA LYS A 93 -6.51 0.00 -28.29
C LYS A 93 -6.91 1.14 -27.35
N THR A 94 -8.20 1.53 -27.34
CA THR A 94 -8.71 2.58 -26.43
C THR A 94 -8.90 2.11 -24.98
N GLY A 95 -8.76 0.79 -24.72
CA GLY A 95 -8.90 0.22 -23.39
C GLY A 95 -10.32 -0.24 -23.03
N ALA A 96 -11.21 -0.38 -24.02
CA ALA A 96 -12.53 -0.99 -23.81
C ALA A 96 -12.37 -2.41 -23.24
N SER A 97 -13.20 -2.76 -22.28
CA SER A 97 -13.17 -4.07 -21.60
C SER A 97 -13.89 -5.15 -22.41
N ASP A 98 -14.89 -4.74 -23.20
CA ASP A 98 -15.61 -5.57 -24.15
C ASP A 98 -16.33 -4.71 -25.21
N PHE A 99 -16.92 -5.35 -26.21
CA PHE A 99 -17.75 -4.71 -27.22
C PHE A 99 -18.89 -5.64 -27.61
N ILE A 100 -19.98 -5.05 -28.15
CA ILE A 100 -21.12 -5.77 -28.68
C ILE A 100 -21.60 -5.12 -29.97
N PHE A 101 -21.95 -5.93 -30.96
CA PHE A 101 -22.46 -5.42 -32.26
C PHE A 101 -23.98 -5.22 -32.23
N LYS A 102 -24.45 -4.08 -32.69
CA LYS A 102 -25.87 -3.81 -32.96
C LYS A 102 -26.28 -4.39 -34.31
N PRO A 103 -27.43 -5.08 -34.43
CA PRO A 103 -28.38 -5.39 -33.38
C PRO A 103 -27.94 -6.59 -32.53
N PHE A 104 -28.12 -6.50 -31.21
CA PHE A 104 -27.77 -7.54 -30.26
C PHE A 104 -29.01 -8.10 -29.54
N ARG A 105 -28.85 -9.30 -28.93
CA ARG A 105 -29.83 -9.85 -28.02
C ARG A 105 -29.54 -9.39 -26.60
N PHE A 106 -30.58 -9.09 -25.84
CA PHE A 106 -30.40 -8.62 -24.46
C PHE A 106 -29.72 -9.68 -23.56
N GLU A 107 -30.00 -10.96 -23.83
CA GLU A 107 -29.33 -12.05 -23.11
C GLU A 107 -27.82 -12.08 -23.38
N GLU A 108 -27.38 -11.76 -24.60
CA GLU A 108 -25.95 -11.63 -24.93
C GLU A 108 -25.33 -10.46 -24.22
N LEU A 109 -26.01 -9.32 -24.18
CA LEU A 109 -25.56 -8.13 -23.44
C LEU A 109 -25.34 -8.45 -21.97
N ASP A 110 -26.32 -9.09 -21.30
CA ASP A 110 -26.21 -9.48 -19.89
C ASP A 110 -25.05 -10.45 -19.63
N LEU A 111 -24.86 -11.45 -20.49
CA LEU A 111 -23.73 -12.38 -20.37
C LEU A 111 -22.37 -11.67 -20.49
N ARG A 112 -22.26 -10.70 -21.38
CA ARG A 112 -21.04 -9.90 -21.56
C ARG A 112 -20.80 -8.99 -20.35
N ILE A 113 -21.84 -8.31 -19.86
CA ILE A 113 -21.75 -7.48 -18.65
C ILE A 113 -21.29 -8.33 -17.46
N LYS A 114 -21.89 -9.51 -17.26
CA LYS A 114 -21.48 -10.44 -16.19
C LYS A 114 -20.04 -10.90 -16.32
N ARG A 115 -19.55 -11.10 -17.56
CA ARG A 115 -18.16 -11.42 -17.82
C ARG A 115 -17.23 -10.27 -17.41
N VAL A 116 -17.52 -9.06 -17.86
CA VAL A 116 -16.73 -7.85 -17.53
C VAL A 116 -16.68 -7.62 -16.03
N LEU A 117 -17.82 -7.68 -15.35
CA LEU A 117 -17.91 -7.54 -13.89
C LEU A 117 -17.08 -8.60 -13.16
N ARG A 118 -17.17 -9.85 -13.58
CA ARG A 118 -16.39 -10.96 -12.99
C ARG A 118 -14.88 -10.76 -13.18
N GLU A 119 -14.45 -10.35 -14.37
CA GLU A 119 -13.04 -10.06 -14.66
C GLU A 119 -12.51 -8.91 -13.79
N ALA A 120 -13.33 -7.86 -13.59
CA ALA A 120 -13.01 -6.74 -12.70
C ALA A 120 -12.87 -7.20 -11.24
N GLU A 121 -13.78 -8.03 -10.75
CA GLU A 121 -13.71 -8.61 -9.40
C GLU A 121 -12.45 -9.47 -9.21
N PHE A 122 -12.14 -10.35 -10.15
CA PHE A 122 -10.92 -11.15 -10.09
C PHE A 122 -9.65 -10.30 -10.09
N LYS A 123 -9.61 -9.22 -10.88
CA LYS A 123 -8.48 -8.30 -10.92
C LYS A 123 -8.31 -7.56 -9.58
N LYS A 124 -9.40 -7.09 -8.98
CA LYS A 124 -9.40 -6.46 -7.65
C LYS A 124 -8.91 -7.43 -6.58
N GLU A 125 -9.47 -8.63 -6.55
CA GLU A 125 -9.09 -9.67 -5.57
C GLU A 125 -7.63 -10.11 -5.74
N ARG A 126 -7.17 -10.34 -6.96
CA ARG A 126 -5.76 -10.66 -7.25
C ARG A 126 -4.83 -9.56 -6.73
N THR A 127 -5.17 -8.29 -6.98
CA THR A 127 -4.37 -7.14 -6.51
C THR A 127 -4.33 -7.08 -4.99
N ARG A 128 -5.46 -7.34 -4.33
CA ARG A 128 -5.56 -7.42 -2.87
C ARG A 128 -4.66 -8.51 -2.30
N LEU A 129 -4.79 -9.73 -2.84
CA LEU A 129 -4.00 -10.87 -2.40
C LEU A 129 -2.50 -10.68 -2.61
N LEU A 130 -2.09 -10.06 -3.73
CA LEU A 130 -0.69 -9.73 -3.97
C LEU A 130 -0.15 -8.73 -2.94
N LYS A 131 -0.93 -7.70 -2.58
CA LYS A 131 -0.55 -6.76 -1.51
C LYS A 131 -0.45 -7.43 -0.14
N GLU A 132 -1.39 -8.33 0.18
CA GLU A 132 -1.35 -9.10 1.44
C GLU A 132 -0.12 -10.02 1.48
N LEU A 133 0.18 -10.72 0.40
CA LEU A 133 1.38 -11.58 0.29
C LEU A 133 2.67 -10.74 0.41
N GLU A 134 2.72 -9.58 -0.22
CA GLU A 134 3.86 -8.67 -0.09
C GLU A 134 4.03 -8.23 1.36
N GLN A 135 2.97 -7.80 2.02
CA GLN A 135 3.00 -7.40 3.43
C GLN A 135 3.47 -8.53 4.34
N LEU A 136 2.96 -9.75 4.15
CA LEU A 136 3.41 -10.93 4.91
C LEU A 136 4.88 -11.25 4.65
N ALA A 137 5.39 -11.01 3.44
CA ALA A 137 6.77 -11.26 3.09
C ALA A 137 7.77 -10.24 3.65
N ILE A 138 7.32 -9.01 3.96
CA ILE A 138 8.21 -7.91 4.39
C ILE A 138 8.03 -7.49 5.85
N THR A 139 6.98 -7.95 6.55
CA THR A 139 6.74 -7.61 7.96
C THR A 139 7.13 -8.73 8.92
N ASP A 140 7.45 -8.37 10.15
CA ASP A 140 7.58 -9.29 11.27
C ASP A 140 6.20 -9.60 11.87
N ALA A 141 5.86 -10.87 12.00
CA ALA A 141 4.53 -11.31 12.42
C ALA A 141 4.18 -10.86 13.86
N LEU A 142 5.18 -10.75 14.75
CA LEU A 142 4.98 -10.40 16.15
C LEU A 142 4.86 -8.89 16.37
N THR A 143 5.86 -8.14 15.90
CA THR A 143 5.99 -6.70 16.20
C THR A 143 5.27 -5.80 15.18
N LYS A 144 4.88 -6.35 14.02
CA LYS A 144 4.29 -5.63 12.87
C LYS A 144 5.22 -4.56 12.24
N LEU A 145 6.46 -4.48 12.68
CA LEU A 145 7.50 -3.73 11.98
C LEU A 145 7.94 -4.49 10.72
N PHE A 146 8.72 -3.87 9.86
CA PHE A 146 9.35 -4.57 8.77
C PHE A 146 10.34 -5.63 9.29
N ASN A 147 10.55 -6.70 8.54
CA ASN A 147 11.48 -7.76 8.90
C ASN A 147 12.92 -7.46 8.41
N SER A 148 13.88 -8.27 8.87
CA SER A 148 15.29 -8.11 8.50
C SER A 148 15.56 -8.23 7.00
N ARG A 149 14.80 -9.07 6.27
CA ARG A 149 14.94 -9.20 4.80
C ARG A 149 14.61 -7.86 4.11
N HIS A 150 13.56 -7.21 4.55
CA HIS A 150 13.18 -5.90 4.01
C HIS A 150 14.20 -4.83 4.39
N PHE A 151 14.77 -4.87 5.61
CA PHE A 151 15.85 -3.98 6.04
C PHE A 151 17.04 -4.00 5.07
N PHE A 152 17.58 -5.20 4.77
CA PHE A 152 18.74 -5.33 3.88
C PHE A 152 18.48 -4.87 2.45
N ARG A 153 17.23 -4.99 1.98
CA ARG A 153 16.84 -4.43 0.67
C ARG A 153 16.78 -2.91 0.73
N GLN A 154 16.12 -2.37 1.74
CA GLN A 154 15.87 -0.93 1.85
C GLN A 154 17.16 -0.13 2.11
N ILE A 155 18.05 -0.61 2.97
CA ILE A 155 19.29 0.12 3.24
C ILE A 155 20.17 0.27 1.99
N LYS A 156 20.21 -0.74 1.12
CA LYS A 156 20.93 -0.65 -0.16
C LYS A 156 20.32 0.40 -1.07
N MET A 157 19.01 0.42 -1.20
CA MET A 157 18.28 1.40 -2.01
C MET A 157 18.48 2.83 -1.49
N GLU A 158 18.48 3.03 -0.16
CA GLU A 158 18.69 4.35 0.43
C GLU A 158 20.14 4.83 0.29
N ILE A 159 21.14 3.94 0.30
CA ILE A 159 22.54 4.29 0.01
C ILE A 159 22.68 4.72 -1.46
N GLU A 160 22.13 3.96 -2.41
CA GLU A 160 22.12 4.34 -3.83
C GLU A 160 21.41 5.69 -4.07
N ARG A 161 20.37 5.97 -3.30
CA ARG A 161 19.65 7.24 -3.33
C ARG A 161 20.49 8.37 -2.73
N ASN A 162 21.19 8.11 -1.63
CA ASN A 162 22.14 9.05 -1.03
C ASN A 162 23.25 9.44 -2.02
N ASP A 163 23.87 8.45 -2.69
CA ASP A 163 24.94 8.70 -3.67
C ASP A 163 24.46 9.56 -4.85
N ARG A 164 23.19 9.45 -5.22
CA ARG A 164 22.61 10.20 -6.34
C ARG A 164 22.21 11.63 -5.96
N TYR A 165 21.68 11.82 -4.76
CA TYR A 165 21.04 13.08 -4.35
C TYR A 165 21.76 13.77 -3.18
N ASN A 166 22.78 13.16 -2.61
CA ASN A 166 23.57 13.68 -1.47
C ASN A 166 22.71 14.07 -0.26
N HIS A 167 21.67 13.29 0.06
CA HIS A 167 20.84 13.49 1.24
C HIS A 167 21.41 12.72 2.43
N ALA A 168 21.32 13.30 3.64
CA ALA A 168 21.81 12.62 4.84
C ALA A 168 20.99 11.34 5.10
N LEU A 169 21.67 10.26 5.47
CA LEU A 169 21.05 8.99 5.88
C LEU A 169 21.61 8.56 7.23
N SER A 170 20.74 8.35 8.21
CA SER A 170 21.15 7.81 9.52
C SER A 170 20.55 6.44 9.77
N LEU A 171 21.32 5.60 10.46
CA LEU A 171 20.92 4.28 10.92
C LEU A 171 21.03 4.23 12.44
N MET A 172 20.01 3.62 13.08
CA MET A 172 20.07 3.21 14.48
C MET A 172 19.84 1.72 14.59
N ILE A 173 20.60 1.05 15.45
CA ILE A 173 20.38 -0.33 15.85
C ILE A 173 20.15 -0.32 17.38
N LEU A 174 19.09 -0.99 17.81
CA LEU A 174 18.64 -1.05 19.19
C LEU A 174 18.60 -2.51 19.66
N ASP A 175 18.90 -2.72 20.92
CA ASP A 175 18.83 -4.04 21.55
C ASP A 175 18.24 -3.91 22.95
N ILE A 176 17.35 -4.84 23.33
CA ILE A 176 16.69 -4.82 24.62
C ILE A 176 17.66 -5.32 25.69
N ASP A 177 17.95 -4.47 26.65
CA ASP A 177 18.90 -4.78 27.72
C ASP A 177 18.42 -5.94 28.59
N LEU A 178 19.27 -6.98 28.72
CA LEU A 178 19.03 -8.15 29.55
C LEU A 178 17.74 -8.92 29.21
N PHE A 179 17.31 -8.89 27.95
CA PHE A 179 16.06 -9.51 27.54
C PHE A 179 16.01 -11.03 27.78
N LYS A 180 17.14 -11.71 27.64
CA LYS A 180 17.22 -13.13 27.98
C LYS A 180 16.85 -13.37 29.44
N ASN A 181 17.36 -12.55 30.38
CA ASN A 181 17.02 -12.69 31.80
C ASN A 181 15.54 -12.44 32.08
N TYR A 182 14.93 -11.52 31.31
CA TYR A 182 13.48 -11.29 31.39
C TYR A 182 12.71 -12.53 30.93
N ASN A 183 13.06 -13.13 29.82
CA ASN A 183 12.44 -14.36 29.33
C ASN A 183 12.64 -15.55 30.24
N ASP A 184 13.86 -15.72 30.75
CA ASP A 184 14.18 -16.82 31.71
C ASP A 184 13.37 -16.70 33.02
N THR A 185 13.01 -15.47 33.41
CA THR A 185 12.25 -15.21 34.66
C THR A 185 10.74 -15.29 34.46
N TRP A 186 10.22 -14.72 33.34
CA TRP A 186 8.80 -14.49 33.16
C TRP A 186 8.19 -15.31 32.01
N GLY A 187 9.02 -16.03 31.26
CA GLY A 187 8.64 -16.83 30.13
C GLY A 187 8.57 -16.05 28.80
N HIS A 188 8.67 -16.78 27.70
CA HIS A 188 8.69 -16.20 26.34
C HIS A 188 7.40 -15.45 25.96
N LEU A 189 6.24 -15.87 26.47
CA LEU A 189 4.98 -15.19 26.18
C LEU A 189 4.94 -13.76 26.75
N GLU A 190 5.54 -13.54 27.90
CA GLU A 190 5.67 -12.19 28.46
C GLU A 190 6.74 -11.38 27.72
N GLY A 191 7.83 -12.02 27.29
CA GLY A 191 8.81 -11.41 26.38
C GLY A 191 8.20 -10.97 25.06
N ASP A 192 7.31 -11.76 24.48
CA ASP A 192 6.60 -11.40 23.24
C ASP A 192 5.75 -10.15 23.42
N LYS A 193 5.10 -9.98 24.58
CA LYS A 193 4.35 -8.74 24.89
C LYS A 193 5.29 -7.52 24.96
N VAL A 194 6.48 -7.69 25.52
CA VAL A 194 7.51 -6.63 25.53
C VAL A 194 7.93 -6.28 24.11
N LEU A 195 8.24 -7.27 23.27
CA LEU A 195 8.61 -7.06 21.86
C LEU A 195 7.52 -6.32 21.09
N MET A 196 6.26 -6.73 21.25
CA MET A 196 5.11 -6.07 20.62
C MET A 196 4.95 -4.61 21.08
N ALA A 197 5.15 -4.35 22.37
CA ALA A 197 5.04 -2.99 22.92
C ALA A 197 6.17 -2.09 22.39
N ILE A 198 7.41 -2.59 22.36
CA ILE A 198 8.56 -1.87 21.82
C ILE A 198 8.36 -1.58 20.33
N GLY A 199 7.88 -2.54 19.55
CA GLY A 199 7.55 -2.31 18.14
C GLY A 199 6.56 -1.16 17.96
N ARG A 200 5.50 -1.09 18.78
CA ARG A 200 4.52 0.01 18.76
C ARG A 200 5.14 1.35 19.16
N ILE A 201 5.99 1.37 20.20
CA ILE A 201 6.69 2.57 20.66
C ILE A 201 7.61 3.10 19.55
N ILE A 202 8.45 2.24 18.96
CA ILE A 202 9.33 2.63 17.87
C ILE A 202 8.50 3.22 16.73
N ASN A 203 7.47 2.51 16.27
CA ASN A 203 6.63 2.95 15.15
C ASN A 203 5.95 4.30 15.43
N SER A 204 5.51 4.57 16.66
CA SER A 204 4.91 5.86 17.05
C SER A 204 5.88 7.04 16.98
N CYS A 205 7.19 6.76 16.98
CA CYS A 205 8.24 7.77 16.84
C CYS A 205 8.64 8.04 15.40
N MET A 206 8.13 7.28 14.43
CA MET A 206 8.52 7.38 13.02
C MET A 206 7.69 8.40 12.26
N ARG A 207 8.34 9.08 11.31
CA ARG A 207 7.68 9.90 10.29
C ARG A 207 7.34 9.03 9.08
N SER A 208 6.61 9.57 8.12
CA SER A 208 6.22 8.85 6.90
C SER A 208 7.40 8.29 6.07
N MET A 209 8.56 8.95 6.10
CA MET A 209 9.77 8.52 5.39
C MET A 209 10.69 7.63 6.24
N ASP A 210 10.51 7.60 7.56
CA ASP A 210 11.31 6.78 8.46
C ASP A 210 10.81 5.34 8.43
N THR A 211 11.70 4.38 8.57
CA THR A 211 11.32 2.96 8.58
C THR A 211 11.95 2.22 9.74
N ALA A 212 11.16 1.36 10.36
CA ALA A 212 11.56 0.58 11.52
C ALA A 212 11.43 -0.92 11.24
N TYR A 213 12.36 -1.69 11.78
CA TYR A 213 12.53 -3.10 11.47
C TYR A 213 12.75 -3.91 12.75
N ARG A 214 12.26 -5.14 12.77
CA ARG A 214 12.80 -6.16 13.67
C ARG A 214 14.00 -6.80 12.98
N TYR A 215 15.20 -6.48 13.49
CA TYR A 215 16.46 -6.87 12.88
C TYR A 215 16.89 -8.28 13.28
N GLY A 216 16.66 -8.65 14.54
CA GLY A 216 16.95 -9.96 15.12
C GLY A 216 15.89 -10.38 16.14
N GLY A 217 16.22 -11.29 17.04
CA GLY A 217 15.32 -11.76 18.08
C GLY A 217 14.79 -10.64 19.00
N GLU A 218 15.71 -9.90 19.59
CA GLU A 218 15.49 -8.77 20.50
C GLU A 218 16.08 -7.46 19.97
N GLU A 219 16.51 -7.47 18.69
CA GLU A 219 17.17 -6.36 18.04
C GLU A 219 16.22 -5.66 17.05
N PHE A 220 16.28 -4.36 17.03
CA PHE A 220 15.53 -3.49 16.12
C PHE A 220 16.46 -2.57 15.36
N ALA A 221 16.08 -2.20 14.15
CA ALA A 221 16.77 -1.20 13.36
C ALA A 221 15.80 -0.09 12.96
N VAL A 222 16.34 1.13 12.84
CA VAL A 222 15.58 2.29 12.35
C VAL A 222 16.43 3.00 11.31
N LEU A 223 15.88 3.16 10.12
CA LEU A 223 16.50 3.88 9.01
C LEU A 223 15.81 5.23 8.85
N LEU A 224 16.60 6.28 8.84
CA LEU A 224 16.15 7.67 8.86
C LEU A 224 16.70 8.41 7.63
N PRO A 225 16.00 8.37 6.48
CA PRO A 225 16.36 9.16 5.32
C PRO A 225 16.29 10.66 5.62
N GLU A 226 17.09 11.46 4.90
CA GLU A 226 17.14 12.93 5.01
C GLU A 226 17.37 13.43 6.45
N THR A 227 18.04 12.60 7.28
CA THR A 227 18.22 12.86 8.69
C THR A 227 19.69 12.75 9.07
N ARG A 228 20.29 13.87 9.53
CA ARG A 228 21.65 13.91 10.06
C ARG A 228 21.73 13.31 11.45
N LEU A 229 22.90 12.84 11.84
CA LEU A 229 23.17 12.16 13.11
C LEU A 229 22.61 12.88 14.35
N LYS A 230 22.77 14.21 14.44
CA LYS A 230 22.26 15.00 15.56
C LYS A 230 20.72 14.85 15.74
N LYS A 231 19.97 14.86 14.62
CA LYS A 231 18.52 14.65 14.65
C LYS A 231 18.15 13.19 14.91
N ALA A 232 18.91 12.25 14.35
CA ALA A 232 18.74 10.81 14.65
C ALA A 232 18.90 10.53 16.15
N CYS A 233 19.90 11.12 16.81
CA CYS A 233 20.10 11.00 18.26
C CYS A 233 18.91 11.53 19.07
N VAL A 234 18.23 12.58 18.63
CA VAL A 234 17.01 13.08 19.28
C VAL A 234 15.89 12.03 19.19
N VAL A 235 15.68 11.43 18.01
CA VAL A 235 14.69 10.36 17.81
C VAL A 235 15.04 9.16 18.68
N GLY A 236 16.30 8.72 18.67
CA GLY A 236 16.77 7.58 19.46
C GLY A 236 16.61 7.77 20.97
N ASN A 237 16.92 8.97 21.50
CA ASN A 237 16.70 9.27 22.91
C ASN A 237 15.20 9.25 23.27
N ARG A 238 14.35 9.80 22.39
CA ARG A 238 12.88 9.72 22.59
C ARG A 238 12.39 8.27 22.65
N ILE A 239 12.85 7.40 21.74
CA ILE A 239 12.51 5.97 21.76
C ILE A 239 12.98 5.34 23.08
N LYS A 240 14.24 5.55 23.46
CA LYS A 240 14.83 5.02 24.70
C LYS A 240 14.03 5.45 25.93
N ASP A 241 13.68 6.73 26.03
CA ASP A 241 12.96 7.28 27.19
C ASP A 241 11.53 6.72 27.26
N LEU A 242 10.82 6.60 26.13
CA LEU A 242 9.50 5.99 26.09
C LEU A 242 9.53 4.50 26.46
N ILE A 243 10.52 3.74 26.00
CA ILE A 243 10.67 2.32 26.36
C ILE A 243 10.96 2.18 27.85
N SER A 244 11.89 2.98 28.40
CA SER A 244 12.24 2.92 29.84
C SER A 244 11.08 3.32 30.77
N SER A 245 10.16 4.15 30.27
CA SER A 245 8.96 4.57 30.99
C SER A 245 7.80 3.58 30.86
N ALA A 246 7.88 2.62 29.93
CA ALA A 246 6.84 1.62 29.76
C ALA A 246 6.84 0.62 30.91
N VAL A 247 5.64 0.34 31.42
CA VAL A 247 5.44 -0.60 32.53
C VAL A 247 4.79 -1.86 32.02
N PHE A 248 5.41 -2.99 32.29
CA PHE A 248 4.91 -4.33 31.98
C PHE A 248 4.46 -5.02 33.30
N GLU A 249 3.40 -5.80 33.19
CA GLU A 249 2.88 -6.55 34.35
C GLU A 249 2.87 -8.05 34.02
N PRO A 250 4.06 -8.73 34.13
CA PRO A 250 4.18 -10.14 33.77
C PRO A 250 3.39 -11.08 34.68
N GLN A 251 3.05 -10.62 35.89
CA GLN A 251 2.13 -11.30 36.83
C GLN A 251 1.30 -10.24 37.55
N PRO A 252 0.08 -10.58 38.02
CA PRO A 252 -0.78 -9.64 38.74
C PRO A 252 -0.05 -8.94 39.89
N GLY A 253 -0.03 -7.62 39.85
CA GLY A 253 0.61 -6.77 40.87
C GLY A 253 2.14 -6.63 40.74
N ILE A 254 2.80 -7.33 39.82
CA ILE A 254 4.25 -7.23 39.62
C ILE A 254 4.58 -6.34 38.44
N LYS A 255 4.96 -5.11 38.67
CA LYS A 255 5.36 -4.15 37.65
C LYS A 255 6.85 -4.26 37.33
N ARG A 256 7.19 -4.27 36.04
CA ARG A 256 8.57 -4.31 35.51
C ARG A 256 8.72 -3.31 34.38
N SER A 257 9.93 -2.81 34.22
CA SER A 257 10.34 -2.03 33.05
C SER A 257 11.52 -2.70 32.37
N VAL A 258 11.73 -2.41 31.10
CA VAL A 258 12.90 -2.81 30.33
C VAL A 258 13.57 -1.56 29.76
N THR A 259 14.84 -1.66 29.45
CA THR A 259 15.60 -0.59 28.81
C THR A 259 16.17 -1.07 27.49
N VAL A 260 16.66 -0.15 26.68
CA VAL A 260 17.34 -0.45 25.42
C VAL A 260 18.66 0.28 25.33
N SER A 261 19.64 -0.39 24.77
CA SER A 261 20.88 0.21 24.31
C SER A 261 20.74 0.54 22.82
N ILE A 262 21.26 1.68 22.37
CA ILE A 262 21.15 2.17 21.01
C ILE A 262 22.51 2.54 20.47
N GLY A 263 22.85 2.05 19.26
CA GLY A 263 23.94 2.55 18.45
C GLY A 263 23.37 3.40 17.31
N ALA A 264 23.99 4.55 17.00
CA ALA A 264 23.58 5.41 15.90
C ALA A 264 24.78 5.83 15.05
N SER A 265 24.57 5.95 13.76
CA SER A 265 25.57 6.49 12.83
C SER A 265 24.92 7.19 11.63
N GLU A 266 25.65 8.10 11.00
CA GLU A 266 25.29 8.73 9.72
C GLU A 266 26.14 8.09 8.63
N LEU A 267 25.56 7.84 7.47
CA LEU A 267 26.26 7.31 6.30
C LEU A 267 27.35 8.30 5.88
N LYS A 268 28.55 7.77 5.61
CA LYS A 268 29.68 8.56 5.09
C LYS A 268 29.75 8.44 3.57
N GLU A 269 30.30 9.45 2.94
CA GLU A 269 30.51 9.45 1.50
C GLU A 269 31.32 8.22 1.05
N GLY A 270 30.81 7.48 0.07
CA GLY A 270 31.43 6.25 -0.46
C GLY A 270 31.43 5.05 0.49
N GLU A 271 30.69 5.10 1.60
CA GLU A 271 30.60 3.98 2.55
C GLU A 271 29.59 2.92 2.07
N ASP A 272 30.02 1.66 2.01
CA ASP A 272 29.15 0.55 1.70
C ASP A 272 28.22 0.18 2.88
N PHE A 273 27.12 -0.53 2.59
CA PHE A 273 26.12 -0.88 3.59
C PHE A 273 26.66 -1.75 4.73
N THR A 274 27.64 -2.62 4.46
CA THR A 274 28.24 -3.51 5.47
C THR A 274 29.07 -2.72 6.47
N SER A 275 29.87 -1.78 5.99
CA SER A 275 30.67 -0.88 6.83
C SER A 275 29.81 0.05 7.66
N PHE A 276 28.72 0.57 7.08
CA PHE A 276 27.74 1.41 7.77
C PHE A 276 27.06 0.67 8.92
N ILE A 277 26.54 -0.54 8.67
CA ILE A 277 25.94 -1.40 9.70
C ILE A 277 26.97 -1.72 10.79
N ARG A 278 28.15 -2.20 10.41
CA ARG A 278 29.22 -2.57 11.37
C ARG A 278 29.58 -1.40 12.30
N ARG A 279 29.64 -0.18 11.79
CA ARG A 279 29.95 1.01 12.59
C ARG A 279 28.81 1.33 13.55
N THR A 280 27.57 1.15 13.14
CA THR A 280 26.40 1.31 14.01
C THR A 280 26.38 0.25 15.12
N ASP A 281 26.72 -1.02 14.81
CA ASP A 281 26.84 -2.10 15.79
C ASP A 281 27.96 -1.85 16.81
N GLN A 282 29.09 -1.29 16.37
CA GLN A 282 30.15 -0.89 17.29
C GLN A 282 29.69 0.18 18.29
N ALA A 283 28.88 1.13 17.83
CA ALA A 283 28.28 2.13 18.72
C ALA A 283 27.28 1.49 19.70
N LEU A 284 26.46 0.53 19.25
CA LEU A 284 25.56 -0.25 20.11
C LEU A 284 26.33 -1.05 21.18
N TYR A 285 27.38 -1.75 20.74
CA TYR A 285 28.24 -2.50 21.68
C TYR A 285 28.82 -1.60 22.76
N LYS A 286 29.26 -0.38 22.38
CA LYS A 286 29.75 0.61 23.35
C LYS A 286 28.65 1.04 24.30
N SER A 287 27.41 1.26 23.86
CA SER A 287 26.27 1.54 24.73
C SER A 287 26.06 0.44 25.78
N LYS A 288 26.12 -0.84 25.35
CA LYS A 288 25.99 -1.98 26.27
C LYS A 288 27.12 -2.05 27.29
N LYS A 289 28.39 -1.79 26.86
CA LYS A 289 29.58 -1.84 27.71
C LYS A 289 29.60 -0.69 28.71
N ASP A 290 29.19 0.51 28.35
CA ASP A 290 29.25 1.73 29.18
C ASP A 290 28.08 1.81 30.20
N GLY A 291 27.32 0.73 30.42
CA GLY A 291 26.30 0.61 31.47
C GLY A 291 24.86 0.55 30.97
N ARG A 292 24.63 0.29 29.66
CA ARG A 292 23.30 0.12 29.05
C ARG A 292 22.37 1.35 29.18
N ASN A 293 21.10 1.22 28.76
CA ASN A 293 20.08 2.28 28.79
C ASN A 293 20.59 3.62 28.23
N ARG A 294 21.28 3.59 27.11
CA ARG A 294 21.88 4.78 26.50
C ARG A 294 21.97 4.68 25.00
N LEU A 295 22.21 5.82 24.38
CA LEU A 295 22.55 5.96 22.99
C LEU A 295 24.00 6.37 22.84
N THR A 296 24.76 5.63 22.05
CA THR A 296 26.10 6.00 21.59
C THR A 296 26.09 6.17 20.08
N TYR A 297 26.90 7.07 19.57
CA TYR A 297 27.02 7.33 18.14
C TYR A 297 28.47 7.39 17.67
N CYS A 298 28.69 7.27 16.35
CA CYS A 298 30.00 7.35 15.71
C CYS A 298 29.92 8.03 14.32
#